data_39c9d8a77556564b830206367aa09ade
#
_entry.id   39c9d8a77556564b830206367aa09ade
#
_cell.length_a   1.000
_cell.length_b   1.000
_cell.length_c   1.000
_cell.angle_alpha   90.00
_cell.angle_beta   90.00
_cell.angle_gamma   90.00
#
_symmetry.space_group_name_H-M   'P 1'
#
loop_
_entity.id
_entity.type
_entity.pdbx_description
1 polymer ?
#
loop_
_entity_poly.entity_id
_entity_poly.type
_entity_poly.pdbx_seq_one_letter_code
_entity_poly.pdbx_strand_id
1 'polypeptide(L)'
;MKLKKRTIFLAFLDLCAISLILVVYVVPNFKNWWITTSVSTGKHKWFANIFYSDEDIKEVLTNNQVIEIDEEVNLDDITFENEKKDSYDSVYDEQILDREDGALYKLINIKEKDYSGYLVAIYDPSRIQLATSDYYGQSLKMIAEKEKAVVAINASGFNIAQGYANGMVIKNSKLISNYGYNRHGGGLVGFTNKNVLMLTTGNSTEAISKGMRDAVEFGPFLIINGKPATIMGNGGMGTANRTVIAQRKDGIVLFLVIDGRGANGSKGIDMNGLIKILTRYKAYNAANLDGGGSSTLVINNELINNPRGYYGDNWERPLPNAWIVK
;
A
#
# COMPACT_ATOMS: atom_id res chain seq x y z
N MET A 1 -12.82 46.50 34.52
CA MET A 1 -11.81 45.45 34.25
C MET A 1 -12.37 44.21 33.53
N LYS A 2 -13.56 43.69 33.84
CA LYS A 2 -14.19 42.54 33.17
C LYS A 2 -14.50 42.77 31.69
N LEU A 3 -14.94 43.96 31.27
CA LEU A 3 -15.23 44.30 29.86
C LEU A 3 -13.97 44.21 28.97
N LYS A 4 -12.82 44.71 29.44
CA LYS A 4 -11.55 44.67 28.70
C LYS A 4 -11.07 43.23 28.43
N LYS A 5 -11.24 42.30 29.39
CA LYS A 5 -10.86 40.87 29.20
C LYS A 5 -11.73 40.20 28.15
N ARG A 6 -13.04 40.49 28.13
CA ARG A 6 -13.99 39.96 27.13
C ARG A 6 -13.68 40.50 25.74
N THR A 7 -13.36 41.78 25.60
CA THR A 7 -12.99 42.41 24.32
C THR A 7 -11.68 41.81 23.78
N ILE A 8 -10.67 41.62 24.63
CA ILE A 8 -9.41 40.96 24.22
C ILE A 8 -9.64 39.51 23.78
N PHE A 9 -10.49 38.78 24.49
CA PHE A 9 -10.84 37.40 24.12
C PHE A 9 -11.58 37.33 22.77
N LEU A 10 -12.54 38.22 22.52
CA LEU A 10 -13.24 38.29 21.23
C LEU A 10 -12.29 38.67 20.09
N ALA A 11 -11.43 39.66 20.28
CA ALA A 11 -10.42 40.05 19.29
C ALA A 11 -9.45 38.87 18.98
N PHE A 12 -9.10 38.07 19.97
CA PHE A 12 -8.30 36.85 19.77
C PHE A 12 -9.07 35.79 18.93
N LEU A 13 -10.36 35.59 19.21
CA LEU A 13 -11.19 34.68 18.41
C LEU A 13 -11.33 35.14 16.96
N ASP A 14 -11.53 36.47 16.75
CA ASP A 14 -11.59 37.08 15.41
C ASP A 14 -10.27 36.87 14.66
N LEU A 15 -9.13 37.06 15.31
CA LEU A 15 -7.81 36.82 14.73
C LEU A 15 -7.61 35.35 14.37
N CYS A 16 -8.04 34.41 15.23
CA CYS A 16 -8.00 32.99 14.93
C CYS A 16 -8.87 32.65 13.74
N ALA A 17 -10.10 33.20 13.66
CA ALA A 17 -11.00 32.96 12.53
C ALA A 17 -10.44 33.50 11.21
N ILE A 18 -9.89 34.73 11.21
CA ILE A 18 -9.22 35.32 10.04
C ILE A 18 -8.01 34.47 9.62
N SER A 19 -7.18 34.06 10.59
CA SER A 19 -6.04 33.18 10.30
C SER A 19 -6.45 31.87 9.69
N LEU A 20 -7.53 31.25 10.18
CA LEU A 20 -8.09 30.02 9.62
C LEU A 20 -8.57 30.21 8.18
N ILE A 21 -9.31 31.29 7.91
CA ILE A 21 -9.77 31.66 6.56
C ILE A 21 -8.57 31.83 5.61
N LEU A 22 -7.53 32.55 6.06
CA LEU A 22 -6.32 32.72 5.26
C LEU A 22 -5.63 31.38 4.95
N VAL A 23 -5.52 30.50 5.92
CA VAL A 23 -4.93 29.16 5.69
C VAL A 23 -5.76 28.37 4.70
N VAL A 24 -7.07 28.33 4.88
CA VAL A 24 -7.98 27.52 4.06
C VAL A 24 -8.04 27.98 2.61
N TYR A 25 -8.06 29.31 2.38
CA TYR A 25 -8.33 29.87 1.04
C TYR A 25 -7.12 30.52 0.36
N VAL A 26 -6.07 30.88 1.10
CA VAL A 26 -4.92 31.61 0.54
C VAL A 26 -3.64 30.78 0.50
N VAL A 27 -3.45 29.84 1.44
CA VAL A 27 -2.24 29.01 1.47
C VAL A 27 -2.24 28.05 0.27
N PRO A 28 -1.23 28.14 -0.62
CA PRO A 28 -1.13 27.25 -1.78
C PRO A 28 -1.12 25.78 -1.35
N ASN A 29 -1.82 24.94 -2.10
CA ASN A 29 -1.91 23.50 -1.88
C ASN A 29 -2.64 23.02 -0.61
N PHE A 30 -3.09 23.91 0.29
CA PHE A 30 -3.85 23.52 1.47
C PHE A 30 -5.16 22.83 1.08
N LYS A 31 -5.90 23.35 0.09
CA LYS A 31 -7.11 22.75 -0.48
C LYS A 31 -6.86 21.29 -0.91
N ASN A 32 -5.81 21.08 -1.72
CA ASN A 32 -5.46 19.76 -2.21
C ASN A 32 -5.08 18.80 -1.07
N TRP A 33 -4.22 19.25 -0.16
CA TRP A 33 -3.79 18.44 0.97
C TRP A 33 -4.96 18.08 1.90
N TRP A 34 -5.80 19.05 2.24
CA TRP A 34 -6.95 18.84 3.12
C TRP A 34 -7.95 17.83 2.53
N ILE A 35 -8.35 18.05 1.27
CA ILE A 35 -9.33 17.20 0.58
C ILE A 35 -8.77 15.78 0.40
N THR A 36 -7.57 15.64 -0.16
CA THR A 36 -7.00 14.30 -0.41
C THR A 36 -6.75 13.53 0.87
N THR A 37 -6.29 14.20 1.95
CA THR A 37 -6.09 13.57 3.25
C THR A 37 -7.42 13.14 3.88
N SER A 38 -8.45 13.99 3.82
CA SER A 38 -9.76 13.70 4.40
C SER A 38 -10.45 12.53 3.68
N VAL A 39 -10.36 12.47 2.36
CA VAL A 39 -11.00 11.43 1.55
C VAL A 39 -10.25 10.10 1.62
N SER A 40 -8.93 10.12 1.73
CA SER A 40 -8.12 8.89 1.84
C SER A 40 -8.43 8.07 3.10
N THR A 41 -8.92 8.71 4.15
CA THR A 41 -9.37 8.06 5.37
C THR A 41 -10.88 7.81 5.30
N GLY A 42 -11.34 6.64 4.96
CA GLY A 42 -12.77 6.34 4.75
C GLY A 42 -13.75 6.83 5.84
N LYS A 43 -13.27 7.15 7.05
CA LYS A 43 -14.05 7.68 8.17
C LYS A 43 -14.17 9.21 8.20
N HIS A 44 -13.27 9.95 7.55
CA HIS A 44 -13.15 11.41 7.72
C HIS A 44 -13.50 12.20 6.45
N LYS A 45 -14.15 11.56 5.48
CA LYS A 45 -14.58 12.21 4.23
C LYS A 45 -15.39 13.50 4.48
N TRP A 46 -16.19 13.54 5.53
CA TRP A 46 -16.98 14.71 5.91
C TRP A 46 -16.12 15.94 6.29
N PHE A 47 -14.86 15.76 6.69
CA PHE A 47 -13.95 16.90 6.95
C PHE A 47 -13.68 17.72 5.69
N ALA A 48 -13.70 17.11 4.51
CA ALA A 48 -13.55 17.87 3.26
C ALA A 48 -14.69 18.87 3.09
N ASN A 49 -15.92 18.46 3.40
CA ASN A 49 -17.11 19.31 3.26
C ASN A 49 -17.24 20.43 4.31
N ILE A 50 -16.37 20.49 5.33
CA ILE A 50 -16.38 21.62 6.29
C ILE A 50 -16.02 22.93 5.59
N PHE A 51 -15.06 22.91 4.65
CA PHE A 51 -14.51 24.11 4.04
C PHE A 51 -14.74 24.20 2.54
N TYR A 52 -15.05 23.09 1.86
CA TYR A 52 -15.09 23.00 0.39
C TYR A 52 -16.38 22.37 -0.11
N SER A 53 -16.86 22.87 -1.26
CA SER A 53 -18.03 22.31 -1.95
C SER A 53 -17.76 20.93 -2.56
N ASP A 54 -18.82 20.23 -2.93
CA ASP A 54 -18.70 18.95 -3.64
C ASP A 54 -18.01 19.13 -5.01
N GLU A 55 -18.19 20.28 -5.67
CA GLU A 55 -17.50 20.64 -6.90
C GLU A 55 -15.99 20.81 -6.67
N ASP A 56 -15.59 21.54 -5.63
CA ASP A 56 -14.19 21.68 -5.25
C ASP A 56 -13.54 20.33 -4.96
N ILE A 57 -14.26 19.49 -4.20
CA ILE A 57 -13.79 18.15 -3.85
C ILE A 57 -13.61 17.32 -5.11
N LYS A 58 -14.57 17.32 -6.01
CA LYS A 58 -14.51 16.61 -7.29
C LYS A 58 -13.36 17.10 -8.16
N GLU A 59 -13.19 18.42 -8.28
CA GLU A 59 -12.07 19.02 -9.02
C GLU A 59 -10.72 18.55 -8.47
N VAL A 60 -10.53 18.64 -7.14
CA VAL A 60 -9.28 18.23 -6.49
C VAL A 60 -9.03 16.74 -6.69
N LEU A 61 -10.04 15.89 -6.53
CA LEU A 61 -9.87 14.44 -6.71
C LEU A 61 -9.56 14.09 -8.17
N THR A 62 -10.15 14.78 -9.14
CA THR A 62 -9.83 14.59 -10.56
C THR A 62 -8.39 14.98 -10.88
N ASN A 63 -7.87 16.06 -10.25
CA ASN A 63 -6.50 16.53 -10.42
C ASN A 63 -5.48 15.80 -9.54
N ASN A 64 -5.92 14.92 -8.65
CA ASN A 64 -5.08 14.14 -7.74
C ASN A 64 -5.53 12.68 -7.78
N GLN A 65 -5.13 11.95 -8.79
CA GLN A 65 -5.49 10.54 -8.97
C GLN A 65 -4.35 9.74 -9.60
N VAL A 66 -4.46 8.43 -9.46
CA VAL A 66 -3.63 7.49 -10.21
C VAL A 66 -4.39 7.12 -11.48
N ILE A 67 -3.79 7.36 -12.63
CA ILE A 67 -4.29 6.86 -13.91
C ILE A 67 -3.56 5.55 -14.16
N GLU A 68 -4.27 4.46 -13.94
CA GLU A 68 -3.74 3.10 -14.11
C GLU A 68 -3.53 2.78 -15.59
N ILE A 69 -2.67 1.82 -15.87
CA ILE A 69 -2.44 1.33 -17.22
C ILE A 69 -3.61 0.43 -17.62
N ASP A 70 -4.27 0.76 -18.71
CA ASP A 70 -5.40 0.00 -19.28
C ASP A 70 -4.86 -1.11 -20.21
N GLU A 71 -4.13 -2.06 -19.62
CA GLU A 71 -3.59 -3.23 -20.30
C GLU A 71 -3.76 -4.45 -19.40
N GLU A 72 -3.94 -5.63 -20.00
CA GLU A 72 -3.84 -6.90 -19.28
C GLU A 72 -2.35 -7.21 -19.00
N VAL A 73 -2.10 -7.85 -17.86
CA VAL A 73 -0.77 -8.37 -17.52
C VAL A 73 -0.38 -9.46 -18.51
N ASN A 74 0.77 -9.31 -19.15
CA ASN A 74 1.35 -10.38 -19.97
C ASN A 74 2.03 -11.40 -19.07
N LEU A 75 1.33 -12.50 -18.82
CA LEU A 75 1.79 -13.56 -17.91
C LEU A 75 3.01 -14.34 -18.43
N ASP A 76 3.22 -14.36 -19.75
CA ASP A 76 4.30 -15.13 -20.39
C ASP A 76 5.63 -14.37 -20.39
N ASP A 77 5.64 -13.09 -20.03
CA ASP A 77 6.86 -12.28 -19.94
C ASP A 77 7.72 -12.56 -18.69
N ILE A 78 7.20 -13.29 -17.73
CA ILE A 78 7.92 -13.66 -16.50
C ILE A 78 8.71 -14.95 -16.74
N THR A 79 10.05 -14.87 -16.67
CA THR A 79 10.94 -15.97 -17.08
C THR A 79 11.42 -16.85 -15.93
N PHE A 80 11.37 -16.40 -14.69
CA PHE A 80 11.94 -17.05 -13.50
C PHE A 80 13.46 -17.33 -13.59
N GLU A 81 14.16 -16.59 -14.44
CA GLU A 81 15.61 -16.65 -14.61
C GLU A 81 16.27 -15.59 -13.72
N ASN A 82 16.56 -15.96 -12.47
CA ASN A 82 17.08 -15.02 -11.47
C ASN A 82 18.41 -15.46 -10.86
N GLU A 83 19.27 -16.04 -11.67
CA GLU A 83 20.59 -16.49 -11.24
C GLU A 83 21.51 -15.32 -10.87
N LYS A 84 22.50 -15.61 -10.01
CA LYS A 84 23.58 -14.66 -9.69
C LYS A 84 24.37 -14.35 -10.95
N LYS A 85 24.72 -13.07 -11.13
CA LYS A 85 25.50 -12.59 -12.29
C LYS A 85 26.87 -12.13 -11.87
N ASP A 86 27.84 -12.18 -12.80
CA ASP A 86 29.19 -11.65 -12.60
C ASP A 86 29.23 -10.12 -12.56
N SER A 87 28.21 -9.46 -13.11
CA SER A 87 28.08 -8.01 -13.11
C SER A 87 26.61 -7.60 -13.04
N TYR A 88 26.34 -6.42 -12.47
CA TYR A 88 25.01 -5.90 -12.25
C TYR A 88 24.81 -4.58 -13.01
N ASP A 89 23.60 -4.36 -13.53
CA ASP A 89 23.27 -3.14 -14.29
C ASP A 89 23.22 -1.88 -13.40
N SER A 90 22.98 -2.09 -12.11
CA SER A 90 22.88 -1.00 -11.13
C SER A 90 23.11 -1.52 -9.70
N VAL A 91 23.37 -0.59 -8.78
CA VAL A 91 23.44 -0.89 -7.34
C VAL A 91 22.15 -1.55 -6.82
N TYR A 92 21.00 -1.26 -7.41
CA TYR A 92 19.72 -1.84 -7.01
C TYR A 92 19.59 -3.28 -7.50
N ASP A 93 20.13 -3.62 -8.68
CA ASP A 93 20.23 -5.00 -9.14
C ASP A 93 21.20 -5.80 -8.27
N GLU A 94 22.35 -5.23 -7.93
CA GLU A 94 23.30 -5.85 -7.00
C GLU A 94 22.65 -6.14 -5.65
N GLN A 95 21.91 -5.18 -5.09
CA GLN A 95 21.18 -5.39 -3.84
C GLN A 95 20.19 -6.56 -3.90
N ILE A 96 19.58 -6.81 -5.05
CA ILE A 96 18.63 -7.93 -5.24
C ILE A 96 19.39 -9.23 -5.56
N LEU A 97 20.30 -9.20 -6.53
CA LEU A 97 20.86 -10.42 -7.15
C LEU A 97 22.11 -10.93 -6.44
N ASP A 98 22.86 -10.06 -5.74
CA ASP A 98 23.97 -10.49 -4.88
C ASP A 98 23.41 -11.09 -3.60
N ARG A 99 23.34 -12.41 -3.54
CA ARG A 99 22.77 -13.20 -2.43
C ARG A 99 23.56 -14.48 -2.19
N GLU A 100 23.34 -15.07 -1.02
CA GLU A 100 23.83 -16.43 -0.73
C GLU A 100 23.09 -17.45 -1.59
N ASP A 101 23.79 -18.52 -1.96
CA ASP A 101 23.20 -19.60 -2.72
C ASP A 101 22.10 -20.28 -1.90
N GLY A 102 20.95 -20.52 -2.55
CA GLY A 102 19.77 -21.12 -1.88
C GLY A 102 19.00 -20.18 -0.96
N ALA A 103 19.35 -18.90 -0.91
CA ALA A 103 18.58 -17.92 -0.14
C ALA A 103 17.14 -17.87 -0.62
N LEU A 104 16.17 -17.99 0.30
CA LEU A 104 14.75 -17.86 -0.01
C LEU A 104 14.34 -16.39 -0.19
N TYR A 105 14.91 -15.50 0.58
CA TYR A 105 14.65 -14.07 0.55
C TYR A 105 15.90 -13.25 0.91
N LYS A 106 15.86 -11.97 0.59
CA LYS A 106 16.82 -10.96 1.06
C LYS A 106 16.08 -9.73 1.54
N LEU A 107 16.44 -9.26 2.74
CA LEU A 107 15.91 -8.01 3.32
C LEU A 107 16.82 -6.85 2.93
N ILE A 108 16.24 -5.80 2.37
CA ILE A 108 16.92 -4.57 1.95
C ILE A 108 16.30 -3.39 2.69
N ASN A 109 17.13 -2.61 3.38
CA ASN A 109 16.69 -1.40 4.05
C ASN A 109 16.52 -0.26 3.04
N ILE A 110 15.34 0.34 3.01
CA ILE A 110 15.05 1.56 2.25
C ILE A 110 15.20 2.74 3.20
N LYS A 111 16.11 3.66 2.89
CA LYS A 111 16.32 4.87 3.69
C LYS A 111 16.56 6.06 2.77
N GLU A 112 15.66 7.01 2.83
CA GLU A 112 15.71 8.28 2.12
C GLU A 112 15.49 9.43 3.12
N LYS A 113 15.59 10.68 2.67
CA LYS A 113 15.46 11.86 3.54
C LYS A 113 14.14 11.91 4.32
N ASP A 114 13.03 11.59 3.67
CA ASP A 114 11.69 11.78 4.22
C ASP A 114 10.96 10.47 4.55
N TYR A 115 11.49 9.33 4.13
CA TYR A 115 10.90 8.03 4.39
C TYR A 115 11.94 6.94 4.60
N SER A 116 11.52 5.92 5.35
CA SER A 116 12.27 4.69 5.55
C SER A 116 11.32 3.50 5.51
N GLY A 117 11.87 2.33 5.26
CA GLY A 117 11.11 1.09 5.19
C GLY A 117 11.99 -0.08 4.75
N TYR A 118 11.36 -1.09 4.23
CA TYR A 118 11.98 -2.38 3.93
C TYR A 118 11.47 -2.92 2.59
N LEU A 119 12.39 -3.46 1.81
CA LEU A 119 12.09 -4.26 0.63
C LEU A 119 12.56 -5.68 0.88
N VAL A 120 11.69 -6.66 0.70
CA VAL A 120 12.05 -8.08 0.75
C VAL A 120 11.99 -8.64 -0.67
N ALA A 121 13.14 -9.08 -1.18
CA ALA A 121 13.23 -9.82 -2.43
C ALA A 121 13.02 -11.30 -2.14
N ILE A 122 12.06 -11.95 -2.80
CA ILE A 122 11.69 -13.35 -2.63
C ILE A 122 12.03 -14.07 -3.92
N TYR A 123 12.90 -15.07 -3.84
CA TYR A 123 13.51 -15.72 -5.02
C TYR A 123 12.73 -16.91 -5.54
N ASP A 124 11.91 -17.53 -4.69
CA ASP A 124 11.00 -18.62 -5.07
C ASP A 124 9.54 -18.21 -4.84
N PRO A 125 8.86 -17.66 -5.85
CA PRO A 125 7.46 -17.26 -5.73
C PRO A 125 6.48 -18.43 -5.55
N SER A 126 6.89 -19.67 -5.75
CA SER A 126 6.07 -20.84 -5.46
C SER A 126 5.76 -20.99 -3.96
N ARG A 127 6.60 -20.41 -3.11
CA ARG A 127 6.48 -20.38 -1.65
C ARG A 127 5.48 -19.32 -1.16
N ILE A 128 5.01 -18.44 -2.05
CA ILE A 128 4.07 -17.37 -1.68
C ILE A 128 2.64 -17.89 -1.69
N GLN A 129 1.91 -17.61 -0.60
CA GLN A 129 0.51 -18.01 -0.41
C GLN A 129 -0.27 -16.88 0.25
N LEU A 130 -1.60 -16.89 0.08
CA LEU A 130 -2.50 -16.03 0.84
C LEU A 130 -2.93 -16.76 2.12
N ALA A 131 -2.61 -16.18 3.27
CA ALA A 131 -3.14 -16.61 4.57
C ALA A 131 -4.37 -15.79 4.94
N THR A 132 -5.32 -16.40 5.61
CA THR A 132 -6.52 -15.75 6.14
C THR A 132 -6.56 -15.88 7.66
N SER A 133 -6.94 -14.81 8.33
CA SER A 133 -7.15 -14.84 9.79
C SER A 133 -8.44 -15.56 10.15
N ASP A 134 -8.50 -16.07 11.37
CA ASP A 134 -9.71 -16.57 11.99
C ASP A 134 -10.43 -15.38 12.65
N TYR A 135 -11.75 -15.28 12.51
CA TYR A 135 -12.60 -14.25 13.17
C TYR A 135 -12.02 -12.82 13.10
N TYR A 136 -12.68 -11.82 13.43
CA TYR A 136 -12.38 -10.37 13.53
C TYR A 136 -10.94 -9.85 13.23
N GLY A 137 -10.10 -10.66 12.57
CA GLY A 137 -8.69 -10.36 12.27
C GLY A 137 -7.71 -10.83 13.36
N GLN A 138 -6.45 -10.98 12.96
CA GLN A 138 -5.33 -11.34 13.83
C GLN A 138 -4.14 -10.44 13.52
N SER A 139 -3.23 -10.23 14.49
CA SER A 139 -1.98 -9.55 14.20
C SER A 139 -1.20 -10.32 13.12
N LEU A 140 -0.39 -9.60 12.32
CA LEU A 140 0.40 -10.26 11.28
C LEU A 140 1.34 -11.32 11.88
N LYS A 141 1.88 -11.04 13.06
CA LYS A 141 2.72 -11.99 13.80
C LYS A 141 1.97 -13.29 14.13
N MET A 142 0.72 -13.20 14.61
CA MET A 142 -0.10 -14.40 14.89
C MET A 142 -0.42 -15.17 13.61
N ILE A 143 -0.70 -14.49 12.49
CA ILE A 143 -0.92 -15.16 11.19
C ILE A 143 0.37 -15.86 10.74
N ALA A 144 1.53 -15.20 10.82
CA ALA A 144 2.81 -15.75 10.43
C ALA A 144 3.17 -16.98 11.26
N GLU A 145 2.99 -16.91 12.59
CA GLU A 145 3.25 -18.02 13.50
C GLU A 145 2.36 -19.23 13.22
N LYS A 146 1.03 -19.01 13.08
CA LYS A 146 0.06 -20.06 12.75
C LYS A 146 0.41 -20.76 11.44
N GLU A 147 0.77 -20.01 10.43
CA GLU A 147 1.10 -20.51 9.09
C GLU A 147 2.55 -20.98 8.95
N LYS A 148 3.38 -20.82 9.99
CA LYS A 148 4.83 -21.09 9.96
C LYS A 148 5.54 -20.33 8.83
N ALA A 149 5.14 -19.09 8.63
CA ALA A 149 5.67 -18.24 7.57
C ALA A 149 7.05 -17.67 7.94
N VAL A 150 7.97 -17.69 6.99
CA VAL A 150 9.30 -17.07 7.11
C VAL A 150 9.21 -15.57 6.89
N VAL A 151 8.36 -15.13 5.93
CA VAL A 151 8.08 -13.72 5.66
C VAL A 151 6.58 -13.51 5.57
N ALA A 152 6.07 -12.40 6.08
CA ALA A 152 4.67 -12.01 5.93
C ALA A 152 4.52 -10.49 5.80
N ILE A 153 3.56 -10.06 4.96
CA ILE A 153 3.06 -8.69 4.87
C ILE A 153 1.53 -8.69 4.90
N ASN A 154 0.92 -7.58 5.31
CA ASN A 154 -0.53 -7.39 5.20
C ASN A 154 -0.99 -7.39 3.74
N ALA A 155 -2.27 -7.68 3.47
CA ALA A 155 -2.79 -7.76 2.11
C ALA A 155 -3.97 -6.82 1.85
N SER A 156 -5.23 -7.28 1.99
CA SER A 156 -6.41 -6.50 1.61
C SER A 156 -6.75 -5.38 2.59
N GLY A 157 -7.51 -4.39 2.11
CA GLY A 157 -8.29 -3.52 2.98
C GLY A 157 -9.42 -4.28 3.69
N PHE A 158 -9.98 -3.70 4.74
CA PHE A 158 -11.00 -4.39 5.52
C PHE A 158 -11.91 -3.44 6.30
N ASN A 159 -13.05 -3.96 6.73
CA ASN A 159 -13.93 -3.28 7.66
C ASN A 159 -13.38 -3.45 9.07
N ILE A 160 -12.86 -2.36 9.65
CA ILE A 160 -12.23 -2.38 10.98
C ILE A 160 -13.20 -2.82 12.08
N ALA A 161 -14.48 -2.50 11.95
CA ALA A 161 -15.51 -2.84 12.97
C ALA A 161 -15.92 -4.32 12.92
N GLN A 162 -15.82 -4.93 11.76
CA GLN A 162 -16.32 -6.29 11.50
C GLN A 162 -15.21 -7.30 11.21
N GLY A 163 -13.98 -6.84 10.95
CA GLY A 163 -12.81 -7.67 10.78
C GLY A 163 -12.72 -8.43 9.46
N TYR A 164 -13.70 -8.31 8.54
CA TYR A 164 -13.63 -8.99 7.24
C TYR A 164 -12.99 -8.15 6.15
N ALA A 165 -12.35 -8.83 5.19
CA ALA A 165 -11.74 -8.21 4.02
C ALA A 165 -12.79 -7.49 3.17
N ASN A 166 -12.44 -6.30 2.65
CA ASN A 166 -13.25 -5.59 1.64
C ASN A 166 -12.90 -6.12 0.25
N GLY A 167 -13.95 -6.28 -0.58
CA GLY A 167 -13.80 -6.80 -1.92
C GLY A 167 -13.62 -8.31 -1.99
N MET A 168 -13.18 -8.77 -3.15
CA MET A 168 -13.01 -10.19 -3.45
C MET A 168 -11.74 -10.76 -2.82
N VAL A 169 -11.84 -11.96 -2.26
CA VAL A 169 -10.69 -12.75 -1.80
C VAL A 169 -10.76 -14.13 -2.45
N ILE A 170 -9.73 -14.47 -3.21
CA ILE A 170 -9.58 -15.78 -3.86
C ILE A 170 -8.47 -16.54 -3.13
N LYS A 171 -8.72 -17.81 -2.79
CA LYS A 171 -7.73 -18.70 -2.20
C LYS A 171 -7.89 -20.10 -2.79
N ASN A 172 -6.77 -20.69 -3.22
CA ASN A 172 -6.76 -22.00 -3.86
C ASN A 172 -7.74 -22.08 -5.04
N SER A 173 -7.75 -21.07 -5.91
CA SER A 173 -8.65 -20.93 -7.08
C SER A 173 -10.14 -20.97 -6.74
N LYS A 174 -10.51 -20.51 -5.54
CA LYS A 174 -11.91 -20.38 -5.11
C LYS A 174 -12.16 -19.00 -4.53
N LEU A 175 -13.26 -18.37 -4.92
CA LEU A 175 -13.75 -17.16 -4.26
C LEU A 175 -14.22 -17.54 -2.84
N ILE A 176 -13.52 -17.03 -1.81
CA ILE A 176 -13.83 -17.34 -0.41
C ILE A 176 -14.60 -16.22 0.29
N SER A 177 -14.47 -14.99 -0.18
CA SER A 177 -15.29 -13.87 0.29
C SER A 177 -15.40 -12.77 -0.78
N ASN A 178 -16.47 -11.98 -0.67
CA ASN A 178 -16.71 -10.79 -1.49
C ASN A 178 -17.59 -9.83 -0.69
N TYR A 179 -17.02 -9.18 0.31
CA TYR A 179 -17.73 -8.26 1.18
C TYR A 179 -17.31 -6.81 0.96
N GLY A 180 -18.27 -5.91 1.13
CA GLY A 180 -17.99 -4.49 1.05
C GLY A 180 -17.57 -4.03 -0.34
N TYR A 181 -16.76 -2.96 -0.39
CA TYR A 181 -16.36 -2.30 -1.63
C TYR A 181 -14.91 -1.82 -1.52
N ASN A 182 -14.09 -2.16 -2.51
CA ASN A 182 -12.77 -1.57 -2.66
C ASN A 182 -12.90 -0.15 -3.23
N ARG A 183 -12.33 0.84 -2.54
CA ARG A 183 -12.45 2.27 -2.88
C ARG A 183 -11.21 2.87 -3.52
N HIS A 184 -10.18 2.06 -3.74
CA HIS A 184 -8.83 2.56 -4.02
C HIS A 184 -8.38 2.36 -5.47
N GLY A 185 -9.29 2.05 -6.38
CA GLY A 185 -8.94 1.64 -7.74
C GLY A 185 -8.35 0.23 -7.78
N GLY A 186 -7.66 -0.15 -8.85
CA GLY A 186 -7.12 -1.48 -9.02
C GLY A 186 -8.18 -2.54 -9.25
N GLY A 187 -8.01 -3.68 -8.62
CA GLY A 187 -8.86 -4.85 -8.73
C GLY A 187 -8.23 -6.04 -8.02
N LEU A 188 -8.30 -7.22 -8.60
CA LEU A 188 -7.67 -8.41 -8.06
C LEU A 188 -6.15 -8.36 -8.25
N VAL A 189 -5.44 -8.53 -7.14
CA VAL A 189 -3.99 -8.59 -7.01
C VAL A 189 -3.62 -9.95 -6.46
N GLY A 190 -2.90 -10.77 -7.22
CA GLY A 190 -2.59 -12.11 -6.73
C GLY A 190 -1.75 -12.95 -7.67
N PHE A 191 -1.51 -14.18 -7.29
CA PHE A 191 -0.67 -15.10 -8.03
C PHE A 191 -1.49 -16.14 -8.81
N THR A 192 -1.01 -16.43 -10.00
CA THR A 192 -1.51 -17.57 -10.80
C THR A 192 -0.95 -18.89 -10.30
N ASN A 193 -1.50 -20.00 -10.81
CA ASN A 193 -0.95 -21.36 -10.60
C ASN A 193 0.49 -21.53 -11.14
N LYS A 194 0.93 -20.60 -12.03
CA LYS A 194 2.32 -20.52 -12.54
C LYS A 194 3.20 -19.56 -11.70
N ASN A 195 2.72 -19.10 -10.55
CA ASN A 195 3.43 -18.16 -9.66
C ASN A 195 3.76 -16.79 -10.29
N VAL A 196 2.96 -16.36 -11.25
CA VAL A 196 3.03 -15.03 -11.86
C VAL A 196 2.06 -14.09 -11.15
N LEU A 197 2.52 -12.90 -10.78
CA LEU A 197 1.68 -11.85 -10.22
C LEU A 197 0.75 -11.29 -11.31
N MET A 198 -0.53 -11.64 -11.21
CA MET A 198 -1.59 -11.15 -12.07
C MET A 198 -2.32 -9.98 -11.40
N LEU A 199 -2.49 -8.92 -12.15
CA LEU A 199 -3.29 -7.74 -11.79
C LEU A 199 -4.44 -7.65 -12.78
N THR A 200 -5.69 -7.61 -12.32
CA THR A 200 -6.86 -7.56 -13.21
C THR A 200 -8.05 -6.85 -12.57
N THR A 201 -8.75 -6.06 -13.36
CA THR A 201 -10.01 -5.41 -12.99
C THR A 201 -11.22 -6.34 -13.20
N GLY A 202 -11.01 -7.53 -13.76
CA GLY A 202 -12.03 -8.54 -14.01
C GLY A 202 -12.63 -9.11 -12.72
N ASN A 203 -13.72 -9.83 -12.87
CA ASN A 203 -14.37 -10.52 -11.75
C ASN A 203 -13.60 -11.81 -11.36
N SER A 204 -14.00 -12.41 -10.24
CA SER A 204 -13.34 -13.62 -9.73
C SER A 204 -13.43 -14.80 -10.68
N THR A 205 -14.54 -14.96 -11.41
CA THR A 205 -14.73 -16.08 -12.36
C THR A 205 -13.75 -15.97 -13.53
N GLU A 206 -13.60 -14.79 -14.09
CA GLU A 206 -12.61 -14.51 -15.15
C GLU A 206 -11.19 -14.69 -14.66
N ALA A 207 -10.85 -14.14 -13.49
CA ALA A 207 -9.53 -14.26 -12.92
C ALA A 207 -9.14 -15.73 -12.68
N ILE A 208 -10.05 -16.52 -12.10
CA ILE A 208 -9.84 -17.95 -11.86
C ILE A 208 -9.70 -18.73 -13.19
N SER A 209 -10.50 -18.40 -14.20
CA SER A 209 -10.39 -19.04 -15.52
C SER A 209 -9.05 -18.75 -16.21
N LYS A 210 -8.45 -17.59 -15.94
CA LYS A 210 -7.08 -17.19 -16.38
C LYS A 210 -5.99 -17.78 -15.47
N GLY A 211 -6.33 -18.63 -14.50
CA GLY A 211 -5.40 -19.35 -13.63
C GLY A 211 -5.06 -18.65 -12.32
N MET A 212 -5.82 -17.65 -11.87
CA MET A 212 -5.65 -17.03 -10.56
C MET A 212 -5.79 -18.06 -9.44
N ARG A 213 -4.74 -18.22 -8.64
CA ARG A 213 -4.69 -19.16 -7.49
C ARG A 213 -5.12 -18.47 -6.21
N ASP A 214 -4.45 -17.39 -5.86
CA ASP A 214 -4.69 -16.60 -4.66
C ASP A 214 -4.73 -15.12 -5.02
N ALA A 215 -5.71 -14.36 -4.51
CA ALA A 215 -5.80 -12.93 -4.73
C ALA A 215 -6.57 -12.21 -3.63
N VAL A 216 -6.31 -10.92 -3.53
CA VAL A 216 -7.13 -9.95 -2.79
C VAL A 216 -7.50 -8.80 -3.72
N GLU A 217 -8.62 -8.14 -3.46
CA GLU A 217 -9.00 -6.94 -4.20
C GLU A 217 -8.43 -5.70 -3.50
N PHE A 218 -7.54 -4.98 -4.20
CA PHE A 218 -6.98 -3.71 -3.74
C PHE A 218 -6.32 -2.95 -4.90
N GLY A 219 -5.80 -1.73 -4.60
CA GLY A 219 -5.11 -0.91 -5.58
C GLY A 219 -4.62 0.43 -5.03
N PRO A 220 -4.20 1.32 -5.90
CA PRO A 220 -4.16 1.20 -7.36
C PRO A 220 -3.08 0.24 -7.87
N PHE A 221 -3.18 -0.17 -9.14
CA PHE A 221 -2.08 -0.80 -9.85
C PHE A 221 -1.03 0.27 -10.17
N LEU A 222 0.21 -0.01 -9.84
CA LEU A 222 1.31 0.96 -9.95
C LEU A 222 2.17 0.76 -11.20
N ILE A 223 2.38 -0.49 -11.58
CA ILE A 223 3.15 -0.87 -12.78
C ILE A 223 2.48 -2.09 -13.40
N ILE A 224 2.26 -2.05 -14.73
CA ILE A 224 1.80 -3.18 -15.53
C ILE A 224 2.74 -3.34 -16.72
N ASN A 225 3.27 -4.54 -16.95
CA ASN A 225 4.16 -4.86 -18.06
C ASN A 225 5.37 -3.91 -18.16
N GLY A 226 5.92 -3.50 -17.00
CA GLY A 226 7.03 -2.56 -16.90
C GLY A 226 6.65 -1.08 -17.15
N LYS A 227 5.38 -0.78 -17.43
CA LYS A 227 4.89 0.59 -17.63
C LYS A 227 4.33 1.13 -16.32
N PRO A 228 4.84 2.25 -15.80
CA PRO A 228 4.31 2.87 -14.59
C PRO A 228 2.98 3.59 -14.87
N ALA A 229 2.08 3.55 -13.89
CA ALA A 229 0.88 4.38 -13.87
C ALA A 229 1.24 5.88 -13.86
N THR A 230 0.36 6.70 -14.43
CA THR A 230 0.53 8.16 -14.38
C THR A 230 -0.05 8.72 -13.09
N ILE A 231 0.77 9.42 -12.32
CA ILE A 231 0.33 10.06 -11.08
C ILE A 231 0.01 11.52 -11.34
N MET A 232 -1.24 11.89 -11.21
CA MET A 232 -1.68 13.28 -11.20
C MET A 232 -1.62 13.83 -9.77
N GLY A 233 -0.99 14.99 -9.60
CA GLY A 233 -0.83 15.61 -8.29
C GLY A 233 -0.16 14.67 -7.27
N ASN A 234 -0.82 14.43 -6.14
CA ASN A 234 -0.35 13.49 -5.11
C ASN A 234 -0.95 12.08 -5.21
N GLY A 235 -1.63 11.77 -6.32
CA GLY A 235 -2.29 10.48 -6.55
C GLY A 235 -3.57 10.26 -5.72
N GLY A 236 -4.10 11.30 -5.08
CA GLY A 236 -5.35 11.23 -4.30
C GLY A 236 -5.27 10.51 -2.96
N MET A 237 -4.12 9.91 -2.65
CA MET A 237 -3.94 9.11 -1.42
C MET A 237 -2.93 9.72 -0.43
N GLY A 238 -2.27 10.83 -0.82
CA GLY A 238 -1.30 11.55 0.01
C GLY A 238 -0.11 10.71 0.49
N THR A 239 0.64 11.26 1.44
CA THR A 239 1.80 10.61 2.07
C THR A 239 1.35 9.77 3.26
N ALA A 240 1.68 8.49 3.28
CA ALA A 240 1.32 7.55 4.35
C ALA A 240 2.28 6.35 4.41
N ASN A 241 2.11 5.52 5.45
CA ASN A 241 2.65 4.15 5.46
C ASN A 241 2.07 3.39 4.27
N ARG A 242 2.88 2.59 3.60
CA ARG A 242 2.46 1.84 2.40
C ARG A 242 2.95 0.41 2.43
N THR A 243 2.15 -0.47 1.84
CA THR A 243 2.53 -1.84 1.54
C THR A 243 2.31 -2.07 0.05
N VAL A 244 3.28 -2.68 -0.61
CA VAL A 244 3.22 -2.97 -2.05
C VAL A 244 3.69 -4.40 -2.29
N ILE A 245 3.04 -5.05 -3.24
CA ILE A 245 3.49 -6.31 -3.81
C ILE A 245 3.87 -6.07 -5.28
N ALA A 246 5.02 -6.62 -5.68
CA ALA A 246 5.48 -6.50 -7.05
C ALA A 246 6.20 -7.77 -7.50
N GLN A 247 6.33 -7.95 -8.82
CA GLN A 247 7.15 -9.00 -9.41
C GLN A 247 8.01 -8.41 -10.51
N ARG A 248 9.27 -8.81 -10.55
CA ARG A 248 10.23 -8.50 -11.59
C ARG A 248 10.05 -9.47 -12.78
N LYS A 249 10.61 -9.11 -13.94
CA LYS A 249 10.57 -9.93 -15.14
C LYS A 249 11.30 -11.28 -14.96
N ASP A 250 12.35 -11.31 -14.13
CA ASP A 250 13.11 -12.50 -13.74
C ASP A 250 12.41 -13.38 -12.69
N GLY A 251 11.15 -13.09 -12.37
CA GLY A 251 10.32 -13.86 -11.47
C GLY A 251 10.44 -13.49 -9.99
N ILE A 252 11.47 -12.73 -9.59
CA ILE A 252 11.66 -12.30 -8.19
C ILE A 252 10.47 -11.46 -7.75
N VAL A 253 9.87 -11.81 -6.60
CA VAL A 253 8.79 -11.03 -6.00
C VAL A 253 9.34 -10.06 -4.97
N LEU A 254 8.79 -8.85 -4.96
CA LEU A 254 9.18 -7.77 -4.07
C LEU A 254 8.03 -7.45 -3.12
N PHE A 255 8.25 -7.59 -1.82
CA PHE A 255 7.38 -7.05 -0.77
C PHE A 255 8.01 -5.74 -0.28
N LEU A 256 7.32 -4.62 -0.49
CA LEU A 256 7.78 -3.31 -0.05
C LEU A 256 6.87 -2.78 1.06
N VAL A 257 7.45 -2.48 2.22
CA VAL A 257 6.73 -1.86 3.34
C VAL A 257 7.46 -0.58 3.75
N ILE A 258 6.77 0.55 3.62
CA ILE A 258 7.29 1.86 4.01
C ILE A 258 6.62 2.32 5.30
N ASP A 259 7.41 2.67 6.29
CA ASP A 259 6.97 3.28 7.54
C ASP A 259 6.44 4.70 7.31
N GLY A 260 5.70 5.22 8.26
CA GLY A 260 5.20 6.59 8.23
C GLY A 260 4.74 7.03 9.62
N ARG A 261 4.04 8.16 9.70
CA ARG A 261 3.54 8.72 10.98
C ARG A 261 4.64 8.88 12.03
N GLY A 262 5.86 9.24 11.60
CA GLY A 262 7.02 9.43 12.46
C GLY A 262 7.75 8.15 12.89
N ALA A 263 7.27 6.96 12.52
CA ALA A 263 7.97 5.71 12.80
C ALA A 263 9.36 5.72 12.15
N ASN A 264 10.41 5.46 12.94
CA ASN A 264 11.80 5.48 12.48
C ASN A 264 12.19 6.80 11.74
N GLY A 265 11.53 7.92 12.07
CA GLY A 265 11.70 9.22 11.41
C GLY A 265 11.01 9.34 10.04
N SER A 266 10.30 8.32 9.60
CA SER A 266 9.60 8.31 8.32
C SER A 266 8.30 9.12 8.36
N LYS A 267 8.12 10.03 7.40
CA LYS A 267 6.85 10.72 7.16
C LYS A 267 5.85 9.84 6.41
N GLY A 268 6.33 8.78 5.76
CA GLY A 268 5.60 7.98 4.79
C GLY A 268 5.96 8.35 3.35
N ILE A 269 5.27 7.74 2.39
CA ILE A 269 5.52 7.89 0.97
C ILE A 269 4.22 8.08 0.19
N ASP A 270 4.25 8.83 -0.90
CA ASP A 270 3.16 8.97 -1.86
C ASP A 270 3.31 7.98 -3.03
N MET A 271 2.36 7.98 -3.96
CA MET A 271 2.35 7.07 -5.12
C MET A 271 3.55 7.32 -6.05
N ASN A 272 3.97 8.58 -6.24
CA ASN A 272 5.15 8.91 -7.03
C ASN A 272 6.43 8.30 -6.44
N GLY A 273 6.59 8.39 -5.14
CA GLY A 273 7.72 7.81 -4.42
C GLY A 273 7.73 6.29 -4.53
N LEU A 274 6.58 5.62 -4.42
CA LEU A 274 6.46 4.17 -4.61
C LEU A 274 6.91 3.76 -6.01
N ILE A 275 6.39 4.40 -7.05
CA ILE A 275 6.77 4.11 -8.44
C ILE A 275 8.27 4.28 -8.65
N LYS A 276 8.88 5.35 -8.09
CA LYS A 276 10.33 5.56 -8.18
C LYS A 276 11.12 4.40 -7.56
N ILE A 277 10.74 3.92 -6.38
CA ILE A 277 11.39 2.77 -5.75
C ILE A 277 11.22 1.53 -6.63
N LEU A 278 9.98 1.22 -7.01
CA LEU A 278 9.65 0.03 -7.78
C LEU A 278 10.39 -0.02 -9.13
N THR A 279 10.49 1.13 -9.82
CA THR A 279 11.23 1.25 -11.08
C THR A 279 12.73 1.03 -10.87
N ARG A 280 13.33 1.58 -9.80
CA ARG A 280 14.75 1.34 -9.47
C ARG A 280 15.07 -0.14 -9.29
N TYR A 281 14.14 -0.88 -8.67
CA TYR A 281 14.26 -2.33 -8.44
C TYR A 281 13.68 -3.16 -9.58
N LYS A 282 13.40 -2.56 -10.75
CA LYS A 282 12.94 -3.21 -11.97
C LYS A 282 11.67 -4.04 -11.79
N ALA A 283 10.71 -3.56 -10.98
CA ALA A 283 9.39 -4.16 -10.91
C ALA A 283 8.73 -4.16 -12.29
N TYR A 284 8.18 -5.30 -12.70
CA TYR A 284 7.48 -5.48 -13.97
C TYR A 284 5.97 -5.35 -13.81
N ASN A 285 5.43 -5.96 -12.75
CA ASN A 285 4.06 -5.77 -12.30
C ASN A 285 4.06 -5.36 -10.83
N ALA A 286 3.25 -4.38 -10.43
CA ALA A 286 3.20 -3.90 -9.06
C ALA A 286 1.83 -3.33 -8.70
N ALA A 287 1.36 -3.63 -7.50
CA ALA A 287 0.12 -3.08 -6.94
C ALA A 287 0.32 -2.60 -5.50
N ASN A 288 -0.33 -1.48 -5.18
CA ASN A 288 -0.47 -1.04 -3.81
C ASN A 288 -1.45 -1.95 -3.07
N LEU A 289 -1.14 -2.24 -1.81
CA LEU A 289 -1.97 -2.99 -0.86
C LEU A 289 -2.46 -2.06 0.26
N ASP A 290 -3.20 -2.61 1.24
CA ASP A 290 -3.67 -1.81 2.36
C ASP A 290 -2.49 -1.19 3.12
N GLY A 291 -2.64 0.09 3.41
CA GLY A 291 -1.60 0.93 3.97
C GLY A 291 -1.93 1.47 5.36
N GLY A 292 -1.30 2.59 5.70
CA GLY A 292 -1.52 3.26 6.98
C GLY A 292 -1.18 2.37 8.17
N GLY A 293 -2.11 2.21 9.11
CA GLY A 293 -1.90 1.39 10.30
C GLY A 293 -1.84 -0.12 10.04
N SER A 294 -2.14 -0.56 8.80
CA SER A 294 -2.06 -1.98 8.41
C SER A 294 -0.68 -2.37 7.89
N SER A 295 0.15 -1.39 7.46
CA SER A 295 1.48 -1.66 6.88
C SER A 295 2.38 -2.36 7.90
N THR A 296 2.54 -3.65 7.74
CA THR A 296 3.27 -4.52 8.69
C THR A 296 4.13 -5.53 7.92
N LEU A 297 5.34 -5.76 8.40
CA LEU A 297 6.29 -6.75 7.92
C LEU A 297 6.77 -7.63 9.08
N VAL A 298 6.63 -8.92 8.93
CA VAL A 298 7.14 -9.93 9.87
C VAL A 298 8.12 -10.84 9.12
N ILE A 299 9.27 -11.11 9.75
CA ILE A 299 10.29 -12.06 9.25
C ILE A 299 10.69 -12.96 10.42
N ASN A 300 10.70 -14.26 10.23
CA ASN A 300 11.06 -15.24 11.26
C ASN A 300 10.32 -15.02 12.58
N ASN A 301 9.04 -14.68 12.49
CA ASN A 301 8.17 -14.36 13.63
C ASN A 301 8.57 -13.10 14.42
N GLU A 302 9.41 -12.23 13.84
CA GLU A 302 9.77 -10.93 14.40
C GLU A 302 9.15 -9.79 13.59
N LEU A 303 8.63 -8.78 14.30
CA LEU A 303 8.11 -7.56 13.68
C LEU A 303 9.29 -6.69 13.24
N ILE A 304 9.43 -6.45 11.94
CA ILE A 304 10.59 -5.77 11.35
C ILE A 304 10.39 -4.26 11.27
N ASN A 305 9.22 -3.83 10.80
CA ASN A 305 8.89 -2.42 10.72
C ASN A 305 8.19 -1.94 12.02
N ASN A 306 7.85 -0.65 12.07
CA ASN A 306 7.21 -0.06 13.24
C ASN A 306 5.79 0.42 12.88
N PRO A 307 4.78 -0.46 12.86
CA PRO A 307 3.42 -0.08 12.51
C PRO A 307 2.89 0.94 13.53
N ARG A 308 2.29 2.01 13.03
CA ARG A 308 1.75 3.09 13.82
C ARG A 308 0.25 3.20 13.66
N GLY A 309 -0.47 3.17 14.77
CA GLY A 309 -1.88 3.50 14.82
C GLY A 309 -2.18 4.93 14.38
N TYR A 310 -3.46 5.32 14.37
CA TYR A 310 -3.88 6.65 13.95
C TYR A 310 -3.28 7.76 14.83
N TYR A 311 -3.10 7.50 16.11
CA TYR A 311 -2.54 8.45 17.08
C TYR A 311 -1.01 8.36 17.22
N GLY A 312 -0.33 7.62 16.35
CA GLY A 312 1.12 7.47 16.38
C GLY A 312 1.64 6.48 17.43
N ASP A 313 0.76 5.76 18.09
CA ASP A 313 1.07 4.67 19.01
C ASP A 313 1.62 3.44 18.27
N ASN A 314 2.47 2.69 18.94
CA ASN A 314 2.97 1.39 18.45
C ASN A 314 1.84 0.36 18.60
N TRP A 315 1.08 0.15 17.54
CA TRP A 315 -0.04 -0.76 17.56
C TRP A 315 -0.13 -1.58 16.28
N GLU A 316 -0.04 -2.88 16.43
CA GLU A 316 -0.24 -3.83 15.36
C GLU A 316 -1.74 -4.06 15.15
N ARG A 317 -2.24 -3.64 14.00
CA ARG A 317 -3.67 -3.75 13.67
C ARG A 317 -4.03 -5.20 13.38
N PRO A 318 -5.15 -5.73 13.92
CA PRO A 318 -5.70 -7.02 13.47
C PRO A 318 -6.04 -6.97 11.98
N LEU A 319 -5.58 -7.97 11.22
CA LEU A 319 -5.68 -8.06 9.77
C LEU A 319 -6.54 -9.26 9.36
N PRO A 320 -7.34 -9.17 8.28
CA PRO A 320 -8.14 -10.29 7.79
C PRO A 320 -7.34 -11.31 7.00
N ASN A 321 -6.24 -10.88 6.38
CA ASN A 321 -5.40 -11.73 5.55
C ASN A 321 -3.99 -11.14 5.37
N ALA A 322 -3.08 -11.98 4.88
CA ALA A 322 -1.68 -11.64 4.68
C ALA A 322 -1.10 -12.40 3.49
N TRP A 323 -0.16 -11.79 2.78
CA TRP A 323 0.75 -12.52 1.89
C TRP A 323 1.89 -13.09 2.73
N ILE A 324 2.10 -14.38 2.62
CA ILE A 324 3.10 -15.13 3.39
C ILE A 324 4.04 -15.91 2.47
N VAL A 325 5.25 -16.15 2.97
CA VAL A 325 6.28 -17.02 2.34
C VAL A 325 6.59 -18.16 3.30
N LYS A 326 6.52 -19.40 2.84
CA LYS A 326 6.79 -20.62 3.62
C LYS A 326 8.12 -21.26 3.29
#